data_2b28ea664a46348df3ff660179eb3024
#
_entry.id   2b28ea664a46348df3ff660179eb3024
#
_cell.length_a   1.000
_cell.length_b   1.000
_cell.length_c   1.000
_cell.angle_alpha   90.00
_cell.angle_beta   90.00
_cell.angle_gamma   90.00
#
_symmetry.space_group_name_H-M   'P 1'
#
loop_
_entity.id
_entity.type
_entity.pdbx_description
1 polymer ?
#
loop_
_entity_poly.entity_id
_entity_poly.type
_entity_poly.pdbx_seq_one_letter_code
_entity_poly.pdbx_strand_id
1 'polypeptide(L)'
;MLKTTIYLDNAATTKISDNVLNAMLPYLTEEYGNPSSIYTLGRNSAIAVNKARHQVAQALGCEDSEVYFTSCGSESDLSLIHISEPTRPY
;
A
#
# COMPACT_ATOMS: atom_id res chain seq x y z
N MET A 1 26.68 -15.09 -13.28
CA MET A 1 27.56 -14.64 -12.20
C MET A 1 26.89 -13.55 -11.39
N LEU A 2 26.99 -13.66 -10.10
CA LEU A 2 26.42 -12.66 -9.21
C LEU A 2 27.40 -11.52 -8.99
N LYS A 3 26.89 -10.29 -9.12
CA LYS A 3 27.65 -9.10 -8.77
C LYS A 3 27.08 -8.52 -7.50
N THR A 4 27.95 -8.15 -6.59
CA THR A 4 27.54 -7.40 -5.41
C THR A 4 27.49 -5.93 -5.78
N THR A 5 26.30 -5.35 -5.67
CA THR A 5 26.11 -3.93 -5.91
C THR A 5 25.70 -3.26 -4.61
N ILE A 6 26.38 -2.20 -4.27
CA ILE A 6 26.02 -1.37 -3.13
C ILE A 6 25.16 -0.22 -3.66
N TYR A 7 23.90 -0.20 -3.24
CA TYR A 7 22.94 0.82 -3.68
C TYR A 7 22.71 1.83 -2.55
N LEU A 8 23.06 3.08 -2.81
CA LEU A 8 22.97 4.14 -1.79
C LEU A 8 21.92 5.20 -2.09
N ASP A 9 21.20 5.08 -3.19
CA ASP A 9 20.17 6.06 -3.59
C ASP A 9 18.77 5.57 -3.20
N ASN A 10 18.60 5.21 -1.95
CA ASN A 10 17.32 4.64 -1.46
C ASN A 10 16.19 5.67 -1.41
N ALA A 11 16.48 6.96 -1.50
CA ALA A 11 15.45 7.98 -1.62
C ALA A 11 14.73 7.89 -2.95
N ALA A 12 15.39 7.43 -4.01
CA ALA A 12 14.78 7.26 -5.32
C ALA A 12 14.00 5.94 -5.40
N THR A 13 14.60 4.85 -4.90
CA THR A 13 13.97 3.53 -4.96
C THR A 13 14.63 2.59 -3.96
N THR A 14 13.93 1.53 -3.62
CA THR A 14 14.44 0.49 -2.72
C THR A 14 14.13 -0.88 -3.29
N LYS A 15 14.98 -1.84 -2.96
CA LYS A 15 14.74 -3.24 -3.32
C LYS A 15 13.69 -3.83 -2.38
N ILE A 16 12.76 -4.60 -2.93
CA ILE A 16 11.80 -5.36 -2.13
C ILE A 16 12.55 -6.47 -1.38
N SER A 17 12.29 -6.62 -0.08
CA SER A 17 12.85 -7.72 0.69
C SER A 17 12.18 -9.04 0.29
N ASP A 18 12.89 -10.16 0.52
CA ASP A 18 12.35 -11.48 0.20
C ASP A 18 11.09 -11.79 1.00
N ASN A 19 11.03 -11.38 2.25
CA ASN A 19 9.84 -11.58 3.09
C ASN A 19 8.63 -10.84 2.53
N VAL A 20 8.83 -9.61 2.08
CA VAL A 20 7.75 -8.81 1.48
C VAL A 20 7.31 -9.43 0.16
N LEU A 21 8.26 -9.82 -0.69
CA LEU A 21 7.94 -10.46 -1.96
C LEU A 21 7.12 -11.73 -1.75
N ASN A 22 7.53 -12.59 -0.82
CA ASN A 22 6.82 -13.83 -0.54
C ASN A 22 5.40 -13.59 -0.02
N ALA A 23 5.20 -12.54 0.77
CA ALA A 23 3.88 -12.16 1.25
C ALA A 23 2.98 -11.63 0.13
N MET A 24 3.56 -10.99 -0.88
CA MET A 24 2.83 -10.42 -2.02
C MET A 24 2.45 -11.44 -3.09
N LEU A 25 3.28 -12.48 -3.27
CA LEU A 25 3.11 -13.42 -4.38
C LEU A 25 1.70 -14.01 -4.52
N PRO A 26 1.03 -14.47 -3.44
CA PRO A 26 -0.32 -15.02 -3.59
C PRO A 26 -1.31 -14.01 -4.17
N TYR A 27 -1.15 -12.74 -3.87
CA TYR A 27 -2.05 -11.69 -4.33
C TYR A 27 -1.78 -11.25 -5.77
N LEU A 28 -0.65 -11.63 -6.32
CA LEU A 28 -0.30 -11.37 -7.71
C LEU A 28 -0.71 -12.52 -8.64
N THR A 29 -0.86 -13.72 -8.10
CA THR A 29 -1.07 -14.94 -8.90
C THR A 29 -2.36 -15.66 -8.59
N GLU A 30 -2.76 -15.76 -7.34
CA GLU A 30 -3.92 -16.54 -6.91
C GLU A 30 -5.06 -15.68 -6.39
N GLU A 31 -4.76 -14.68 -5.58
CA GLU A 31 -5.72 -13.80 -4.91
C GLU A 31 -5.73 -12.42 -5.54
N TYR A 32 -5.86 -12.35 -6.86
CA TYR A 32 -5.70 -11.11 -7.62
C TYR A 32 -7.02 -10.37 -7.85
N GLY A 33 -8.08 -10.73 -7.17
CA GLY A 33 -9.40 -10.12 -7.38
C GLY A 33 -9.45 -8.64 -7.01
N ASN A 34 -10.35 -7.91 -7.65
CA ASN A 34 -10.59 -6.50 -7.33
C ASN A 34 -11.32 -6.41 -5.99
N PRO A 35 -10.78 -5.70 -4.98
CA PRO A 35 -11.41 -5.57 -3.66
C PRO A 35 -12.81 -4.96 -3.69
N SER A 36 -13.15 -4.22 -4.75
CA SER A 36 -14.48 -3.63 -4.90
C SER A 36 -15.50 -4.59 -5.49
N SER A 37 -15.06 -5.77 -5.93
CA SER A 37 -15.95 -6.79 -6.51
C SER A 37 -16.75 -7.50 -5.42
N ILE A 38 -17.96 -7.92 -5.77
CA ILE A 38 -18.83 -8.70 -4.88
C ILE A 38 -18.52 -10.19 -4.94
N TYR A 39 -17.71 -10.63 -5.88
CA TYR A 39 -17.34 -12.04 -6.02
C TYR A 39 -16.34 -12.46 -4.93
N THR A 40 -16.25 -13.78 -4.70
CA THR A 40 -15.40 -14.33 -3.65
C THR A 40 -13.94 -13.88 -3.77
N LEU A 41 -13.39 -13.89 -4.98
CA LEU A 41 -12.02 -13.46 -5.22
C LEU A 41 -11.82 -11.99 -4.82
N GLY A 42 -12.78 -11.13 -5.13
CA GLY A 42 -12.76 -9.74 -4.73
C GLY A 42 -12.89 -9.56 -3.22
N ARG A 43 -13.73 -10.38 -2.56
CA ARG A 43 -13.86 -10.34 -1.10
C ARG A 43 -12.55 -10.72 -0.41
N ASN A 44 -11.86 -11.73 -0.92
CA ASN A 44 -10.58 -12.15 -0.35
C ASN A 44 -9.56 -11.02 -0.46
N SER A 45 -9.54 -10.32 -1.58
CA SER A 45 -8.67 -9.16 -1.76
C SER A 45 -9.04 -8.02 -0.81
N ALA A 46 -10.34 -7.78 -0.60
CA ALA A 46 -10.82 -6.75 0.33
C ALA A 46 -10.41 -7.07 1.77
N ILE A 47 -10.53 -8.33 2.18
CA ILE A 47 -10.09 -8.77 3.51
C ILE A 47 -8.58 -8.54 3.67
N ALA A 48 -7.79 -8.87 2.65
CA ALA A 48 -6.34 -8.68 2.68
C ALA A 48 -5.97 -7.20 2.79
N VAL A 49 -6.64 -6.33 2.05
CA VAL A 49 -6.40 -4.87 2.10
C VAL A 49 -6.74 -4.34 3.49
N ASN A 50 -7.86 -4.75 4.07
CA ASN A 50 -8.27 -4.30 5.41
C ASN A 50 -7.31 -4.81 6.49
N LYS A 51 -6.81 -6.03 6.35
CA LYS A 51 -5.80 -6.57 7.25
C LYS A 51 -4.51 -5.77 7.16
N ALA A 52 -4.07 -5.45 5.96
CA ALA A 52 -2.87 -4.63 5.74
C ALA A 52 -3.04 -3.24 6.34
N ARG A 53 -4.22 -2.63 6.17
CA ARG A 53 -4.54 -1.34 6.77
C ARG A 53 -4.41 -1.38 8.29
N HIS A 54 -4.95 -2.41 8.91
CA HIS A 54 -4.87 -2.60 10.36
C HIS A 54 -3.41 -2.76 10.82
N GLN A 55 -2.60 -3.52 10.09
CA GLN A 55 -1.20 -3.70 10.40
C GLN A 55 -0.41 -2.40 10.35
N VAL A 56 -0.67 -1.58 9.32
CA VAL A 56 -0.04 -0.26 9.19
C VAL A 56 -0.50 0.66 10.31
N ALA A 57 -1.79 0.67 10.61
CA ALA A 57 -2.34 1.49 11.69
C ALA A 57 -1.73 1.13 13.04
N GLN A 58 -1.57 -0.15 13.34
CA GLN A 58 -0.91 -0.60 14.56
C GLN A 58 0.54 -0.15 14.63
N ALA A 59 1.27 -0.26 13.52
CA ALA A 59 2.67 0.13 13.46
C ALA A 59 2.85 1.64 13.71
N LEU A 60 1.90 2.45 13.23
CA LEU A 60 1.93 3.90 13.39
C LEU A 60 1.24 4.40 14.67
N GLY A 61 0.51 3.53 15.36
CA GLY A 61 -0.23 3.91 16.56
C GLY A 61 -1.47 4.75 16.27
N CYS A 62 -2.15 4.50 15.16
CA CYS A 62 -3.35 5.23 14.77
C CYS A 62 -4.52 4.28 14.53
N GLU A 63 -5.69 4.86 14.21
CA GLU A 63 -6.89 4.09 13.87
C GLU A 63 -6.83 3.61 12.42
N ASP A 64 -7.49 2.49 12.13
CA ASP A 64 -7.56 1.95 10.78
C ASP A 64 -8.15 2.97 9.79
N SER A 65 -9.14 3.75 10.23
CA SER A 65 -9.78 4.78 9.41
C SER A 65 -8.88 5.93 9.04
N GLU A 66 -7.73 6.05 9.68
CA GLU A 66 -6.76 7.09 9.40
C GLU A 66 -5.72 6.68 8.35
N VAL A 67 -5.78 5.44 7.88
CA VAL A 67 -4.85 4.91 6.88
C VAL A 67 -5.51 4.90 5.51
N TYR A 68 -4.88 5.55 4.55
CA TYR A 68 -5.33 5.61 3.16
C TYR A 68 -4.24 5.09 2.24
N PHE A 69 -4.58 4.14 1.39
CA PHE A 69 -3.65 3.62 0.38
C PHE A 69 -3.79 4.42 -0.91
N THR A 70 -2.68 4.82 -1.48
CA THR A 70 -2.62 5.55 -2.73
C THR A 70 -1.69 4.83 -3.71
N SER A 71 -1.76 5.21 -4.98
CA SER A 71 -0.93 4.60 -6.01
C SER A 71 0.53 5.06 -5.94
N CYS A 72 0.78 6.26 -5.46
CA CYS A 72 2.13 6.84 -5.42
C CYS A 72 2.16 8.09 -4.53
N GLY A 73 3.37 8.61 -4.31
CA GLY A 73 3.56 9.81 -3.50
C GLY A 73 2.86 11.04 -4.07
N SER A 74 2.81 11.18 -5.39
CA SER A 74 2.11 12.31 -6.03
C SER A 74 0.63 12.33 -5.70
N GLU A 75 -0.03 11.17 -5.74
CA GLU A 75 -1.43 11.05 -5.36
C GLU A 75 -1.63 11.37 -3.89
N SER A 76 -0.74 10.91 -3.03
CA SER A 76 -0.79 11.19 -1.59
C SER A 76 -0.71 12.69 -1.32
N ASP A 77 0.20 13.39 -1.99
CA ASP A 77 0.36 14.83 -1.83
C ASP A 77 -0.88 15.61 -2.26
N LEU A 78 -1.48 15.23 -3.38
CA LEU A 78 -2.71 15.86 -3.86
C LEU A 78 -3.88 15.60 -2.91
N SER A 79 -4.01 14.41 -2.39
CA SER A 79 -5.04 14.07 -1.41
C SER A 79 -4.87 14.88 -0.13
N LEU A 80 -3.63 15.09 0.31
CA LEU A 80 -3.33 15.85 1.51
C LEU A 80 -3.75 17.31 1.39
N ILE A 81 -3.57 17.90 0.21
CA ILE A 81 -4.01 19.27 -0.06
C ILE A 81 -5.53 19.39 0.12
N HIS A 82 -6.29 18.44 -0.42
CA HIS A 82 -7.75 18.45 -0.29
C HIS A 82 -8.22 18.23 1.15
N ILE A 83 -7.57 17.34 1.87
CA ILE A 83 -7.94 17.01 3.25
C ILE A 83 -7.54 18.12 4.21
N SER A 84 -6.37 18.71 4.02
CA SER A 84 -5.80 19.70 4.96
C SER A 84 -6.48 21.06 4.85
N GLU A 85 -7.15 21.37 3.75
CA GLU A 85 -7.78 22.66 3.52
C GLU A 85 -9.25 22.52 3.08
N PRO A 86 -10.07 21.83 3.87
CA PRO A 86 -11.45 21.52 3.46
C PRO A 86 -12.34 22.76 3.35
N THR A 87 -12.00 23.87 3.98
CA THR A 87 -12.78 25.10 3.96
C THR A 87 -12.28 26.10 2.94
N ARG A 88 -11.20 25.79 2.24
CA ARG A 88 -10.60 26.68 1.27
C ARG A 88 -11.20 26.47 -0.11
N PRO A 89 -11.70 27.52 -0.75
CA PRO A 89 -12.06 27.40 -2.16
C PRO A 89 -10.80 27.29 -3.02
N TYR A 90 -10.84 26.42 -3.97
CA TYR A 90 -9.73 26.24 -4.90
C TYR A 90 -10.09 26.80 -6.27
#